data_872e5dac0fa6816d2006ba06b381df95
#
_entry.id   872e5dac0fa6816d2006ba06b381df95
#
_cell.length_a   1.000
_cell.length_b   1.000
_cell.length_c   1.000
_cell.angle_alpha   90.00
_cell.angle_beta   90.00
_cell.angle_gamma   90.00
#
_symmetry.space_group_name_H-M   'P 1'
#
loop_
_entity.id
_entity.type
_entity.pdbx_description
1 polymer ?
#
loop_
_entity_poly.entity_id
_entity_poly.type
_entity_poly.pdbx_seq_one_letter_code
_entity_poly.pdbx_strand_id
1 'polypeptide(L)'
;MPLSRFIGAFFFVGGVLLIKAVLFDLDGTLVNSLCDLADAANYALDTQGYPTHETDKYKYFVGDGMKKLVERILPQDKRSEDTVNKVLDIFLGYYGEHYTDKTTVYKGIIPLLDALKSQNIKLAVITNKADNMAQMVVKKLLDGYFDIVLGKRDGFATKPNPKSSLLVMRELSVKPKECIFIGDSGMDAATAVNCGAIPVGALWGFRTKDELLQNGAQFTVSDPLSLLDIIRDKNA
;
A
#
# COMPACT_ATOMS: atom_id res chain seq x y z
N MET A 1 -17.30 63.66 -10.43
CA MET A 1 -16.36 62.76 -9.73
C MET A 1 -16.71 61.32 -10.10
N PRO A 2 -15.89 60.60 -10.85
CA PRO A 2 -16.16 59.18 -11.15
C PRO A 2 -15.45 58.28 -10.15
N LEU A 3 -16.22 57.37 -9.61
CA LEU A 3 -15.75 56.25 -8.75
C LEU A 3 -14.85 55.27 -9.55
N SER A 4 -13.60 55.24 -9.21
CA SER A 4 -12.66 54.25 -9.76
C SER A 4 -12.94 52.87 -9.16
N ARG A 5 -13.35 51.93 -10.05
CA ARG A 5 -13.47 50.51 -9.78
C ARG A 5 -12.05 49.93 -9.60
N PHE A 6 -11.70 49.53 -8.38
CA PHE A 6 -10.55 48.65 -8.14
C PHE A 6 -10.94 47.22 -8.62
N ILE A 7 -10.43 46.85 -9.78
CA ILE A 7 -10.44 45.47 -10.26
C ILE A 7 -9.20 44.83 -9.60
N GLY A 8 -9.43 44.10 -8.52
CA GLY A 8 -8.41 43.24 -7.92
C GLY A 8 -8.07 42.14 -8.89
N ALA A 9 -6.94 42.25 -9.56
CA ALA A 9 -6.34 41.17 -10.33
C ALA A 9 -5.93 40.06 -9.34
N PHE A 10 -6.72 39.01 -9.27
CA PHE A 10 -6.27 37.75 -8.66
C PHE A 10 -5.16 37.19 -9.54
N PHE A 11 -3.91 37.46 -9.18
CA PHE A 11 -2.78 36.70 -9.71
C PHE A 11 -2.88 35.27 -9.19
N PHE A 12 -3.39 34.36 -10.00
CA PHE A 12 -3.20 32.93 -9.85
C PHE A 12 -1.70 32.69 -10.11
N VAL A 13 -0.89 32.72 -9.06
CA VAL A 13 0.47 32.19 -9.13
C VAL A 13 0.29 30.67 -9.15
N GLY A 14 0.16 30.15 -10.36
CA GLY A 14 0.21 28.72 -10.60
C GLY A 14 1.61 28.21 -10.28
N GLY A 15 1.86 27.89 -9.01
CA GLY A 15 3.07 27.17 -8.64
C GLY A 15 3.00 25.78 -9.29
N VAL A 16 4.01 25.43 -10.08
CA VAL A 16 4.20 24.09 -10.61
C VAL A 16 4.11 23.13 -9.41
N LEU A 17 3.16 22.20 -9.47
CA LEU A 17 2.97 21.21 -8.41
C LEU A 17 4.06 20.14 -8.55
N LEU A 18 5.15 20.29 -7.83
CA LEU A 18 6.27 19.36 -7.89
C LEU A 18 6.00 18.14 -7.01
N ILE A 19 6.05 16.95 -7.56
CA ILE A 19 6.00 15.70 -6.80
C ILE A 19 7.30 15.54 -6.02
N LYS A 20 7.20 15.43 -4.69
CA LYS A 20 8.32 15.35 -3.77
C LYS A 20 8.41 14.02 -3.03
N ALA A 21 7.32 13.26 -2.99
CA ALA A 21 7.29 11.96 -2.33
C ALA A 21 6.39 10.96 -3.06
N VAL A 22 6.75 9.68 -2.95
CA VAL A 22 5.91 8.55 -3.35
C VAL A 22 5.71 7.65 -2.13
N LEU A 23 4.45 7.40 -1.80
CA LEU A 23 4.01 6.50 -0.75
C LEU A 23 3.55 5.21 -1.42
N PHE A 24 4.09 4.08 -0.98
CA PHE A 24 3.82 2.76 -1.55
C PHE A 24 3.07 1.88 -0.56
N ASP A 25 2.12 1.09 -1.03
CA ASP A 25 1.76 -0.13 -0.34
C ASP A 25 2.87 -1.19 -0.49
N LEU A 26 2.83 -2.25 0.29
CA LEU A 26 3.85 -3.30 0.31
C LEU A 26 3.40 -4.55 -0.45
N ASP A 27 2.43 -5.30 0.11
CA ASP A 27 1.99 -6.60 -0.41
C ASP A 27 1.09 -6.41 -1.65
N GLY A 28 1.50 -6.91 -2.81
CA GLY A 28 0.80 -6.70 -4.09
C GLY A 28 1.27 -5.46 -4.87
N THR A 29 2.05 -4.59 -4.26
CA THR A 29 2.57 -3.37 -4.89
C THR A 29 4.09 -3.40 -5.06
N LEU A 30 4.85 -3.48 -3.99
CA LEU A 30 6.31 -3.61 -4.01
C LEU A 30 6.77 -5.05 -4.12
N VAL A 31 6.08 -5.95 -3.41
CA VAL A 31 6.43 -7.37 -3.34
C VAL A 31 5.23 -8.26 -3.65
N ASN A 32 5.49 -9.38 -4.32
CA ASN A 32 4.54 -10.47 -4.49
C ASN A 32 4.69 -11.46 -3.34
N SER A 33 3.93 -11.24 -2.29
CA SER A 33 3.93 -12.05 -1.06
C SER A 33 2.82 -13.11 -1.02
N LEU A 34 2.05 -13.25 -2.09
CA LEU A 34 0.83 -14.06 -2.11
C LEU A 34 1.08 -15.52 -1.74
N CYS A 35 2.16 -16.12 -2.26
CA CYS A 35 2.47 -17.52 -2.04
C CYS A 35 2.79 -17.82 -0.57
N ASP A 36 3.66 -17.01 0.07
CA ASP A 36 4.03 -17.24 1.46
C ASP A 36 2.85 -16.99 2.41
N LEU A 37 2.00 -16.01 2.10
CA LEU A 37 0.75 -15.77 2.84
C LEU A 37 -0.23 -16.94 2.69
N ALA A 38 -0.36 -17.49 1.48
CA ALA A 38 -1.23 -18.64 1.22
C ALA A 38 -0.72 -19.91 1.90
N ASP A 39 0.59 -20.17 1.83
CA ASP A 39 1.21 -21.33 2.46
C ASP A 39 1.02 -21.29 3.99
N ALA A 40 1.30 -20.15 4.62
CA ALA A 40 1.13 -19.99 6.06
C ALA A 40 -0.34 -20.14 6.50
N ALA A 41 -1.26 -19.59 5.71
CA ALA A 41 -2.67 -19.70 5.99
C ALA A 41 -3.19 -21.13 5.81
N ASN A 42 -2.79 -21.82 4.74
CA ASN A 42 -3.14 -23.21 4.51
C ASN A 42 -2.53 -24.14 5.56
N TYR A 43 -1.28 -23.87 5.97
CA TYR A 43 -0.67 -24.61 7.08
C TYR A 43 -1.48 -24.46 8.38
N ALA A 44 -1.93 -23.24 8.70
CA ALA A 44 -2.74 -23.01 9.88
C ALA A 44 -4.13 -23.69 9.81
N LEU A 45 -4.76 -23.67 8.63
CA LEU A 45 -6.04 -24.37 8.41
C LEU A 45 -5.89 -25.89 8.55
N ASP A 46 -4.91 -26.47 7.87
CA ASP A 46 -4.65 -27.91 7.88
C ASP A 46 -4.35 -28.41 9.29
N THR A 47 -3.50 -27.71 10.04
CA THR A 47 -3.18 -28.01 11.45
C THR A 47 -4.42 -28.07 12.36
N GLN A 48 -5.49 -27.35 11.99
CA GLN A 48 -6.75 -27.32 12.73
C GLN A 48 -7.86 -28.19 12.08
N GLY A 49 -7.53 -28.93 11.02
CA GLY A 49 -8.47 -29.80 10.32
C GLY A 49 -9.51 -29.04 9.48
N TYR A 50 -9.23 -27.79 9.10
CA TYR A 50 -10.10 -27.00 8.22
C TYR A 50 -9.70 -27.14 6.74
N PRO A 51 -10.65 -26.96 5.80
CA PRO A 51 -10.35 -26.99 4.36
C PRO A 51 -9.36 -25.88 3.98
N THR A 52 -8.38 -26.23 3.15
CA THR A 52 -7.42 -25.29 2.55
C THR A 52 -8.01 -24.60 1.31
N HIS A 53 -7.34 -23.56 0.83
CA HIS A 53 -7.74 -22.81 -0.36
C HIS A 53 -6.62 -22.79 -1.41
N GLU A 54 -7.01 -22.70 -2.68
CA GLU A 54 -6.10 -22.43 -3.79
C GLU A 54 -5.43 -21.06 -3.62
N THR A 55 -4.13 -20.97 -3.95
CA THR A 55 -3.32 -19.74 -3.76
C THR A 55 -3.97 -18.50 -4.39
N ASP A 56 -4.57 -18.63 -5.58
CA ASP A 56 -5.19 -17.50 -6.26
C ASP A 56 -6.38 -16.87 -5.51
N LYS A 57 -7.08 -17.64 -4.67
CA LYS A 57 -8.16 -17.10 -3.83
C LYS A 57 -7.66 -16.11 -2.77
N TYR A 58 -6.40 -16.27 -2.36
CA TYR A 58 -5.80 -15.39 -1.36
C TYR A 58 -5.70 -13.94 -1.82
N LYS A 59 -5.70 -13.66 -3.11
CA LYS A 59 -5.80 -12.30 -3.66
C LYS A 59 -6.97 -11.52 -3.03
N TYR A 60 -8.08 -12.20 -2.72
CA TYR A 60 -9.28 -11.59 -2.14
C TYR A 60 -9.34 -11.65 -0.61
N PHE A 61 -8.52 -12.47 0.02
CA PHE A 61 -8.48 -12.59 1.47
C PHE A 61 -7.52 -11.59 2.12
N VAL A 62 -6.43 -11.22 1.43
CA VAL A 62 -5.38 -10.31 1.91
C VAL A 62 -5.77 -8.84 1.74
N GLY A 63 -5.06 -7.92 2.44
CA GLY A 63 -5.17 -6.47 2.31
C GLY A 63 -5.66 -5.75 3.57
N ASP A 64 -6.48 -6.41 4.42
CA ASP A 64 -7.09 -5.81 5.62
C ASP A 64 -6.40 -6.23 6.93
N GLY A 65 -5.21 -6.82 6.84
CA GLY A 65 -4.45 -7.36 7.96
C GLY A 65 -4.76 -8.83 8.27
N MET A 66 -3.90 -9.44 9.09
CA MET A 66 -3.86 -10.90 9.28
C MET A 66 -5.11 -11.47 9.97
N LYS A 67 -5.68 -10.76 10.95
CA LYS A 67 -6.92 -11.22 11.61
C LYS A 67 -8.08 -11.32 10.62
N LYS A 68 -8.21 -10.32 9.72
CA LYS A 68 -9.24 -10.34 8.67
C LYS A 68 -9.00 -11.43 7.62
N LEU A 69 -7.74 -11.69 7.28
CA LEU A 69 -7.39 -12.82 6.43
C LEU A 69 -7.87 -14.13 7.06
N VAL A 70 -7.53 -14.37 8.34
CA VAL A 70 -7.94 -15.58 9.06
C VAL A 70 -9.46 -15.71 9.16
N GLU A 71 -10.18 -14.63 9.46
CA GLU A 71 -11.64 -14.62 9.45
C GLU A 71 -12.22 -15.04 8.10
N ARG A 72 -11.61 -14.61 6.98
CA ARG A 72 -12.09 -14.88 5.61
C ARG A 72 -11.84 -16.31 5.16
N ILE A 73 -10.71 -16.90 5.55
CA ILE A 73 -10.33 -18.27 5.14
C ILE A 73 -11.08 -19.35 5.94
N LEU A 74 -11.55 -19.05 7.15
CA LEU A 74 -12.31 -20.00 7.95
C LEU A 74 -13.73 -20.22 7.41
N PRO A 75 -14.29 -21.43 7.52
CA PRO A 75 -15.72 -21.68 7.30
C PRO A 75 -16.58 -20.73 8.13
N GLN A 76 -17.71 -20.28 7.59
CA GLN A 76 -18.53 -19.24 8.21
C GLN A 76 -19.01 -19.61 9.63
N ASP A 77 -19.34 -20.88 9.88
CA ASP A 77 -19.77 -21.41 11.16
C ASP A 77 -18.63 -21.63 12.18
N LYS A 78 -17.37 -21.40 11.77
CA LYS A 78 -16.15 -21.58 12.57
C LYS A 78 -15.44 -20.26 12.93
N ARG A 79 -16.08 -19.11 12.71
CA ARG A 79 -15.50 -17.78 12.91
C ARG A 79 -15.71 -17.23 14.32
N SER A 80 -15.72 -18.08 15.36
CA SER A 80 -15.69 -17.60 16.75
C SER A 80 -14.35 -16.88 17.02
N GLU A 81 -14.35 -15.95 17.95
CA GLU A 81 -13.14 -15.19 18.28
C GLU A 81 -11.99 -16.11 18.73
N ASP A 82 -12.29 -17.12 19.54
CA ASP A 82 -11.31 -18.13 20.01
C ASP A 82 -10.69 -18.91 18.84
N THR A 83 -11.53 -19.35 17.89
CA THR A 83 -11.04 -20.07 16.69
C THR A 83 -10.18 -19.17 15.82
N VAL A 84 -10.62 -17.95 15.59
CA VAL A 84 -9.86 -16.96 14.80
C VAL A 84 -8.51 -16.69 15.45
N ASN A 85 -8.46 -16.46 16.75
CA ASN A 85 -7.21 -16.20 17.47
C ASN A 85 -6.28 -17.42 17.41
N LYS A 86 -6.80 -18.64 17.61
CA LYS A 86 -6.01 -19.87 17.55
C LYS A 86 -5.37 -20.09 16.17
N VAL A 87 -6.14 -19.91 15.10
CA VAL A 87 -5.64 -20.06 13.71
C VAL A 87 -4.66 -18.92 13.39
N LEU A 88 -4.91 -17.71 13.89
CA LEU A 88 -4.01 -16.56 13.72
C LEU A 88 -2.65 -16.81 14.38
N ASP A 89 -2.61 -17.37 15.58
CA ASP A 89 -1.36 -17.65 16.28
C ASP A 89 -0.51 -18.67 15.50
N ILE A 90 -1.14 -19.74 14.99
CA ILE A 90 -0.45 -20.74 14.14
C ILE A 90 0.06 -20.09 12.85
N PHE A 91 -0.80 -19.30 12.20
CA PHE A 91 -0.43 -18.56 10.98
C PHE A 91 0.78 -17.66 11.24
N LEU A 92 0.75 -16.84 12.30
CA LEU A 92 1.82 -15.90 12.62
C LEU A 92 3.14 -16.62 12.95
N GLY A 93 3.07 -17.75 13.66
CA GLY A 93 4.22 -18.58 13.96
C GLY A 93 4.90 -19.08 12.68
N TYR A 94 4.15 -19.72 11.79
CA TYR A 94 4.67 -20.22 10.52
C TYR A 94 5.14 -19.08 9.61
N TYR A 95 4.32 -18.05 9.40
CA TYR A 95 4.66 -16.92 8.54
C TYR A 95 5.92 -16.18 9.03
N GLY A 96 6.13 -16.08 10.34
CA GLY A 96 7.31 -15.43 10.92
C GLY A 96 8.65 -16.08 10.51
N GLU A 97 8.63 -17.37 10.19
CA GLU A 97 9.83 -18.13 9.75
C GLU A 97 9.92 -18.19 8.20
N HIS A 98 8.77 -18.13 7.49
CA HIS A 98 8.66 -18.41 6.06
C HIS A 98 8.23 -17.20 5.20
N TYR A 99 8.28 -15.98 5.73
CA TYR A 99 7.71 -14.76 5.11
C TYR A 99 8.41 -14.29 3.82
N THR A 100 9.53 -14.90 3.44
CA THR A 100 10.30 -14.57 2.23
C THR A 100 10.84 -15.81 1.52
N ASP A 101 10.22 -16.97 1.69
CA ASP A 101 10.64 -18.19 0.99
C ASP A 101 10.30 -18.11 -0.51
N LYS A 102 9.15 -17.54 -0.84
CA LYS A 102 8.65 -17.35 -2.21
C LYS A 102 8.35 -15.88 -2.53
N THR A 103 8.37 -14.99 -1.53
CA THR A 103 8.12 -13.56 -1.71
C THR A 103 9.25 -12.93 -2.52
N THR A 104 8.89 -12.23 -3.59
CA THR A 104 9.82 -11.56 -4.48
C THR A 104 9.42 -10.11 -4.71
N VAL A 105 10.40 -9.26 -5.02
CA VAL A 105 10.14 -7.89 -5.49
C VAL A 105 9.57 -7.96 -6.92
N TYR A 106 8.50 -7.19 -7.20
CA TYR A 106 7.97 -7.14 -8.56
C TYR A 106 8.98 -6.60 -9.56
N LYS A 107 8.96 -7.17 -10.77
CA LYS A 107 9.81 -6.71 -11.87
C LYS A 107 9.58 -5.21 -12.12
N GLY A 108 10.66 -4.44 -12.26
CA GLY A 108 10.61 -2.99 -12.51
C GLY A 108 10.57 -2.13 -11.24
N ILE A 109 10.31 -2.67 -10.05
CA ILE A 109 10.30 -1.91 -8.79
C ILE A 109 11.70 -1.36 -8.46
N ILE A 110 12.74 -2.18 -8.47
CA ILE A 110 14.10 -1.71 -8.16
C ILE A 110 14.53 -0.57 -9.11
N PRO A 111 14.42 -0.71 -10.45
CA PRO A 111 14.70 0.41 -11.35
C PRO A 111 13.86 1.66 -11.09
N LEU A 112 12.58 1.51 -10.72
CA LEU A 112 11.73 2.64 -10.34
C LEU A 112 12.27 3.35 -9.09
N LEU A 113 12.59 2.59 -8.03
CA LEU A 113 13.10 3.16 -6.77
C LEU A 113 14.44 3.88 -6.99
N ASP A 114 15.34 3.32 -7.80
CA ASP A 114 16.61 3.95 -8.17
C ASP A 114 16.37 5.28 -8.90
N ALA A 115 15.46 5.30 -9.87
CA ALA A 115 15.11 6.50 -10.62
C ALA A 115 14.49 7.59 -9.73
N LEU A 116 13.61 7.22 -8.80
CA LEU A 116 12.99 8.16 -7.85
C LEU A 116 14.03 8.75 -6.89
N LYS A 117 14.92 7.91 -6.35
CA LYS A 117 16.01 8.38 -5.47
C LYS A 117 16.99 9.31 -6.19
N SER A 118 17.32 9.02 -7.45
CA SER A 118 18.19 9.90 -8.26
C SER A 118 17.59 11.30 -8.48
N GLN A 119 16.26 11.42 -8.42
CA GLN A 119 15.51 12.69 -8.48
C GLN A 119 15.27 13.32 -7.10
N ASN A 120 15.85 12.79 -6.03
CA ASN A 120 15.63 13.22 -4.64
C ASN A 120 14.16 13.16 -4.19
N ILE A 121 13.36 12.27 -4.77
CA ILE A 121 11.99 12.02 -4.35
C ILE A 121 12.03 11.15 -3.08
N LYS A 122 11.31 11.57 -2.05
CA LYS A 122 11.19 10.84 -0.78
C LYS A 122 10.33 9.59 -0.96
N LEU A 123 10.72 8.49 -0.32
CA LEU A 123 10.05 7.20 -0.47
C LEU A 123 9.56 6.69 0.89
N ALA A 124 8.31 6.27 0.96
CA ALA A 124 7.79 5.65 2.16
C ALA A 124 6.90 4.45 1.85
N VAL A 125 6.86 3.50 2.78
CA VAL A 125 5.91 2.37 2.76
C VAL A 125 4.81 2.64 3.78
N ILE A 126 3.55 2.44 3.37
CA ILE A 126 2.36 2.51 4.24
C ILE A 126 1.49 1.29 3.97
N THR A 127 1.44 0.37 4.92
CA THR A 127 0.77 -0.92 4.72
C THR A 127 -0.11 -1.33 5.91
N ASN A 128 -1.14 -2.15 5.64
CA ASN A 128 -1.96 -2.80 6.67
C ASN A 128 -1.29 -4.08 7.24
N LYS A 129 -0.13 -4.47 6.70
CA LYS A 129 0.71 -5.51 7.30
C LYS A 129 1.19 -5.07 8.68
N ALA A 130 1.31 -5.99 9.63
CA ALA A 130 1.87 -5.70 10.96
C ALA A 130 3.26 -5.03 10.82
N ASP A 131 3.52 -3.99 11.61
CA ASP A 131 4.69 -3.12 11.43
C ASP A 131 6.01 -3.90 11.51
N ASN A 132 6.16 -4.79 12.50
CA ASN A 132 7.34 -5.64 12.61
C ASN A 132 7.58 -6.47 11.35
N MET A 133 6.53 -7.07 10.78
CA MET A 133 6.63 -7.87 9.55
C MET A 133 6.95 -7.00 8.33
N ALA A 134 6.35 -5.80 8.23
CA ALA A 134 6.66 -4.86 7.16
C ALA A 134 8.14 -4.44 7.21
N GLN A 135 8.66 -4.11 8.39
CA GLN A 135 10.07 -3.78 8.60
C GLN A 135 10.99 -4.94 8.18
N MET A 136 10.66 -6.19 8.58
CA MET A 136 11.45 -7.37 8.24
C MET A 136 11.49 -7.62 6.73
N VAL A 137 10.34 -7.56 6.03
CA VAL A 137 10.27 -7.75 4.58
C VAL A 137 11.06 -6.66 3.85
N VAL A 138 10.85 -5.38 4.20
CA VAL A 138 11.57 -4.26 3.58
C VAL A 138 13.07 -4.37 3.85
N LYS A 139 13.48 -4.67 5.08
CA LYS A 139 14.90 -4.86 5.42
C LYS A 139 15.56 -5.97 4.61
N LYS A 140 14.83 -7.06 4.35
CA LYS A 140 15.40 -8.21 3.63
C LYS A 140 15.45 -8.01 2.11
N LEU A 141 14.42 -7.38 1.52
CA LEU A 141 14.26 -7.33 0.07
C LEU A 141 14.51 -5.95 -0.54
N LEU A 142 14.41 -4.86 0.24
CA LEU A 142 14.40 -3.47 -0.21
C LEU A 142 15.20 -2.55 0.72
N ASP A 143 16.25 -3.08 1.34
CA ASP A 143 17.07 -2.33 2.33
C ASP A 143 17.64 -1.03 1.74
N GLY A 144 17.55 0.03 2.51
CA GLY A 144 18.13 1.34 2.16
C GLY A 144 17.33 2.16 1.14
N TYR A 145 16.18 1.67 0.65
CA TYR A 145 15.36 2.47 -0.29
C TYR A 145 14.46 3.50 0.38
N PHE A 146 13.85 3.17 1.49
CA PHE A 146 12.76 3.96 2.07
C PHE A 146 13.22 4.86 3.22
N ASP A 147 12.77 6.11 3.20
CA ASP A 147 12.95 7.05 4.31
C ASP A 147 12.11 6.63 5.53
N ILE A 148 10.90 6.12 5.29
CA ILE A 148 9.97 5.67 6.34
C ILE A 148 9.27 4.37 5.90
N VAL A 149 9.17 3.42 6.82
CA VAL A 149 8.33 2.22 6.69
C VAL A 149 7.34 2.22 7.84
N LEU A 150 6.05 2.27 7.52
CA LEU A 150 4.97 2.29 8.52
C LEU A 150 3.95 1.20 8.23
N GLY A 151 3.94 0.17 9.05
CA GLY A 151 2.92 -0.86 9.09
C GLY A 151 1.84 -0.58 10.14
N LYS A 152 0.93 -1.54 10.29
CA LYS A 152 -0.12 -1.51 11.32
C LYS A 152 0.49 -1.64 12.72
N ARG A 153 0.16 -0.69 13.58
CA ARG A 153 0.51 -0.69 15.02
C ARG A 153 -0.76 -0.54 15.86
N ASP A 154 -0.70 -0.98 17.10
CA ASP A 154 -1.79 -0.75 18.04
C ASP A 154 -2.02 0.75 18.25
N GLY A 155 -3.29 1.15 18.32
CA GLY A 155 -3.68 2.56 18.42
C GLY A 155 -3.62 3.36 17.12
N PHE A 156 -3.11 2.79 16.01
CA PHE A 156 -3.13 3.42 14.70
C PHE A 156 -4.25 2.85 13.83
N ALA A 157 -5.00 3.75 13.20
CA ALA A 157 -6.03 3.34 12.26
C ALA A 157 -5.40 2.82 10.96
N THR A 158 -5.94 1.71 10.46
CA THR A 158 -5.52 1.07 9.20
C THR A 158 -6.06 1.83 7.99
N LYS A 159 -5.45 1.64 6.82
CA LYS A 159 -6.02 2.05 5.54
C LYS A 159 -7.48 1.56 5.43
N PRO A 160 -8.44 2.35 4.94
CA PRO A 160 -8.28 3.62 4.21
C PRO A 160 -8.27 4.89 5.10
N ASN A 161 -8.06 4.78 6.41
CA ASN A 161 -7.94 5.95 7.28
C ASN A 161 -6.65 6.74 6.93
N PRO A 162 -6.75 8.06 6.71
CA PRO A 162 -5.62 8.86 6.23
C PRO A 162 -4.55 9.15 7.29
N LYS A 163 -4.79 8.88 8.57
CA LYS A 163 -3.92 9.32 9.68
C LYS A 163 -2.47 8.87 9.52
N SER A 164 -2.25 7.61 9.14
CA SER A 164 -0.89 7.07 8.94
C SER A 164 -0.18 7.78 7.77
N SER A 165 -0.88 7.99 6.66
CA SER A 165 -0.34 8.70 5.49
C SER A 165 -0.01 10.16 5.82
N LEU A 166 -0.91 10.87 6.51
CA LEU A 166 -0.69 12.27 6.92
C LEU A 166 0.47 12.39 7.92
N LEU A 167 0.64 11.42 8.82
CA LEU A 167 1.78 11.37 9.73
C LEU A 167 3.10 11.25 8.94
N VAL A 168 3.19 10.28 8.03
CA VAL A 168 4.36 10.06 7.17
C VAL A 168 4.68 11.29 6.32
N MET A 169 3.67 11.91 5.69
CA MET A 169 3.87 13.14 4.91
C MET A 169 4.44 14.28 5.77
N ARG A 170 3.98 14.42 7.02
CA ARG A 170 4.49 15.40 7.95
C ARG A 170 5.96 15.15 8.33
N GLU A 171 6.31 13.91 8.59
CA GLU A 171 7.69 13.51 8.92
C GLU A 171 8.63 13.72 7.73
N LEU A 172 8.16 13.45 6.50
CA LEU A 172 8.89 13.73 5.26
C LEU A 172 8.91 15.24 4.90
N SER A 173 8.18 16.10 5.63
CA SER A 173 8.06 17.53 5.34
C SER A 173 7.49 17.83 3.94
N VAL A 174 6.49 17.06 3.51
CA VAL A 174 5.80 17.21 2.21
C VAL A 174 4.30 17.45 2.41
N LYS A 175 3.68 18.16 1.44
CA LYS A 175 2.23 18.39 1.44
C LYS A 175 1.51 17.24 0.71
N PRO A 176 0.26 16.93 1.05
CA PRO A 176 -0.50 15.87 0.38
C PRO A 176 -0.48 15.95 -1.15
N LYS A 177 -0.70 17.14 -1.71
CA LYS A 177 -0.69 17.35 -3.18
C LYS A 177 0.67 17.12 -3.84
N GLU A 178 1.77 17.16 -3.08
CA GLU A 178 3.12 16.89 -3.54
C GLU A 178 3.46 15.38 -3.48
N CYS A 179 2.48 14.54 -3.13
CA CYS A 179 2.65 13.10 -2.94
C CYS A 179 1.82 12.29 -3.93
N ILE A 180 2.40 11.23 -4.44
CA ILE A 180 1.68 10.11 -5.05
C ILE A 180 1.52 9.02 -3.98
N PHE A 181 0.34 8.39 -3.93
CA PHE A 181 0.15 7.14 -3.21
C PHE A 181 -0.15 6.06 -4.26
N ILE A 182 0.69 5.04 -4.34
CA ILE A 182 0.54 3.92 -5.25
C ILE A 182 0.29 2.63 -4.48
N GLY A 183 -0.75 1.90 -4.90
CA GLY A 183 -1.13 0.61 -4.34
C GLY A 183 -1.96 -0.19 -5.32
N ASP A 184 -2.18 -1.46 -5.03
CA ASP A 184 -2.85 -2.40 -5.92
C ASP A 184 -4.31 -2.69 -5.54
N SER A 185 -4.83 -2.06 -4.48
CA SER A 185 -6.19 -2.29 -3.98
C SER A 185 -7.05 -1.03 -3.94
N GLY A 186 -8.38 -1.22 -3.92
CA GLY A 186 -9.33 -0.12 -3.69
C GLY A 186 -9.10 0.62 -2.39
N MET A 187 -8.56 -0.08 -1.37
CA MET A 187 -8.21 0.51 -0.09
C MET A 187 -7.07 1.52 -0.21
N ASP A 188 -6.08 1.26 -1.08
CA ASP A 188 -4.98 2.18 -1.35
C ASP A 188 -5.46 3.42 -2.07
N ALA A 189 -6.27 3.23 -3.11
CA ALA A 189 -6.88 4.33 -3.85
C ALA A 189 -7.71 5.22 -2.92
N ALA A 190 -8.57 4.64 -2.08
CA ALA A 190 -9.34 5.38 -1.08
C ALA A 190 -8.46 6.08 -0.04
N THR A 191 -7.35 5.45 0.40
CA THR A 191 -6.38 6.08 1.31
C THR A 191 -5.77 7.33 0.69
N ALA A 192 -5.34 7.23 -0.57
CA ALA A 192 -4.77 8.35 -1.33
C ALA A 192 -5.75 9.52 -1.42
N VAL A 193 -7.01 9.26 -1.79
CA VAL A 193 -8.09 10.26 -1.82
C VAL A 193 -8.28 10.89 -0.45
N ASN A 194 -8.41 10.07 0.59
CA ASN A 194 -8.69 10.53 1.95
C ASN A 194 -7.56 11.37 2.55
N CYS A 195 -6.31 11.13 2.18
CA CYS A 195 -5.18 11.94 2.63
C CYS A 195 -4.84 13.09 1.67
N GLY A 196 -5.50 13.22 0.52
CA GLY A 196 -5.28 14.27 -0.47
C GLY A 196 -4.03 14.10 -1.34
N ALA A 197 -3.45 12.88 -1.39
CA ALA A 197 -2.39 12.51 -2.32
C ALA A 197 -2.98 12.17 -3.71
N ILE A 198 -2.13 12.08 -4.72
CA ILE A 198 -2.52 11.63 -6.06
C ILE A 198 -2.63 10.10 -6.06
N PRO A 199 -3.85 9.52 -6.28
CA PRO A 199 -4.05 8.09 -6.24
C PRO A 199 -3.65 7.42 -7.56
N VAL A 200 -2.70 6.47 -7.47
CA VAL A 200 -2.23 5.66 -8.59
C VAL A 200 -2.47 4.18 -8.29
N GLY A 201 -3.13 3.48 -9.20
CA GLY A 201 -3.40 2.05 -9.10
C GLY A 201 -2.34 1.22 -9.82
N ALA A 202 -1.74 0.24 -9.12
CA ALA A 202 -0.82 -0.74 -9.66
C ALA A 202 -1.59 -1.96 -10.21
N LEU A 203 -1.52 -2.21 -11.52
CA LEU A 203 -2.29 -3.29 -12.18
C LEU A 203 -1.58 -4.65 -12.17
N TRP A 204 -0.36 -4.75 -11.65
CA TRP A 204 0.38 -6.01 -11.51
C TRP A 204 0.09 -6.75 -10.20
N GLY A 205 -0.70 -6.14 -9.30
CA GLY A 205 -1.01 -6.68 -7.98
C GLY A 205 -2.21 -7.62 -7.93
N PHE A 206 -2.95 -7.58 -6.82
CA PHE A 206 -3.97 -8.58 -6.50
C PHE A 206 -5.37 -8.19 -6.96
N ARG A 207 -5.65 -6.90 -7.21
CA ARG A 207 -6.99 -6.38 -7.51
C ARG A 207 -7.15 -5.93 -8.96
N THR A 208 -8.41 -5.77 -9.35
CA THR A 208 -8.78 -5.38 -10.72
C THR A 208 -8.67 -3.87 -10.93
N LYS A 209 -8.50 -3.46 -12.19
CA LYS A 209 -8.54 -2.05 -12.58
C LYS A 209 -9.86 -1.37 -12.18
N ASP A 210 -10.98 -2.08 -12.32
CA ASP A 210 -12.30 -1.54 -12.01
C ASP A 210 -12.43 -1.24 -10.51
N GLU A 211 -11.93 -2.13 -9.62
CA GLU A 211 -11.91 -1.87 -8.19
C GLU A 211 -11.10 -0.60 -7.85
N LEU A 212 -9.92 -0.45 -8.45
CA LEU A 212 -9.07 0.72 -8.24
C LEU A 212 -9.77 2.01 -8.67
N LEU A 213 -10.37 2.04 -9.87
CA LEU A 213 -11.06 3.21 -10.40
C LEU A 213 -12.31 3.56 -9.59
N GLN A 214 -13.11 2.56 -9.18
CA GLN A 214 -14.29 2.75 -8.34
C GLN A 214 -13.96 3.34 -6.96
N ASN A 215 -12.74 3.12 -6.47
CA ASN A 215 -12.25 3.64 -5.20
C ASN A 215 -11.41 4.92 -5.34
N GLY A 216 -11.38 5.54 -6.52
CA GLY A 216 -10.85 6.87 -6.73
C GLY A 216 -9.43 6.94 -7.30
N ALA A 217 -8.87 5.84 -7.83
CA ALA A 217 -7.62 5.90 -8.58
C ALA A 217 -7.77 6.86 -9.78
N GLN A 218 -6.91 7.88 -9.83
CA GLN A 218 -6.87 8.84 -10.95
C GLN A 218 -6.06 8.32 -12.13
N PHE A 219 -5.06 7.51 -11.83
CA PHE A 219 -4.20 6.87 -12.82
C PHE A 219 -4.07 5.39 -12.51
N THR A 220 -3.84 4.59 -13.53
CA THR A 220 -3.47 3.18 -13.36
C THR A 220 -2.26 2.88 -14.23
N VAL A 221 -1.31 2.12 -13.72
CA VAL A 221 -0.09 1.72 -14.41
C VAL A 221 0.06 0.20 -14.43
N SER A 222 0.44 -0.36 -15.56
CA SER A 222 0.70 -1.80 -15.73
C SER A 222 2.18 -2.16 -15.62
N ASP A 223 3.05 -1.16 -15.64
CA ASP A 223 4.50 -1.27 -15.44
C ASP A 223 4.95 -0.24 -14.41
N PRO A 224 5.80 -0.63 -13.42
CA PRO A 224 6.27 0.31 -12.40
C PRO A 224 6.94 1.57 -12.97
N LEU A 225 7.73 1.46 -14.03
CA LEU A 225 8.45 2.60 -14.62
C LEU A 225 7.51 3.64 -15.24
N SER A 226 6.29 3.26 -15.63
CA SER A 226 5.27 4.22 -16.11
C SER A 226 4.85 5.25 -15.06
N LEU A 227 5.17 5.04 -13.77
CA LEU A 227 4.98 6.05 -12.73
C LEU A 227 5.83 7.30 -12.98
N LEU A 228 7.01 7.16 -13.58
CA LEU A 228 7.90 8.27 -13.90
C LEU A 228 7.28 9.22 -14.92
N ASP A 229 6.48 8.71 -15.86
CA ASP A 229 5.76 9.55 -16.85
C ASP A 229 4.71 10.41 -16.14
N ILE A 230 3.94 9.82 -15.21
CA ILE A 230 2.96 10.57 -14.40
C ILE A 230 3.66 11.67 -13.59
N ILE A 231 4.82 11.37 -12.99
CA ILE A 231 5.58 12.36 -12.21
C ILE A 231 6.07 13.48 -13.12
N ARG A 232 6.62 13.16 -14.28
CA ARG A 232 7.10 14.16 -15.27
C ARG A 232 5.96 15.08 -15.71
N ASP A 233 4.79 14.51 -16.05
CA ASP A 233 3.63 15.28 -16.52
C ASP A 233 3.04 16.17 -15.41
N LYS A 234 3.15 15.77 -14.13
CA LYS A 234 2.74 16.61 -12.99
C LYS A 234 3.73 17.71 -12.66
N ASN A 235 5.00 17.51 -13.00
CA ASN A 235 6.09 18.46 -12.74
C ASN A 235 6.33 19.42 -13.91
N ALA A 236 5.66 19.25 -15.05
CA ALA A 236 5.73 20.13 -16.22
C ALA A 236 4.80 21.34 -16.07
#